data_03cb51119f3c1210378d357607e9c8d8
#
_entry.id   03cb51119f3c1210378d357607e9c8d8
#
_cell.length_a   1.000
_cell.length_b   1.000
_cell.length_c   1.000
_cell.angle_alpha   90.00
_cell.angle_beta   90.00
_cell.angle_gamma   90.00
#
_symmetry.space_group_name_H-M   'P 1'
#
loop_
_entity.id
_entity.type
_entity.pdbx_description
1 polymer ?
#
loop_
_entity_poly.entity_id
_entity_poly.type
_entity_poly.pdbx_seq_one_letter_code
_entity_poly.pdbx_strand_id
1 'polypeptide(L)'
;MKIACIGGGPGGLYFAISIKLQKPSTDVIVIERNKPADTFGWGVVLSDETLDNLEKNDSISAESIRSNFAYWDDIALHHKGKKLKSTGHGFCGIGRKTLLVILQERARELGVQLKFESEVGSASDYMNDYDIVVAADGLNSKTRSEYAEIFKPDTDLRKCQFVWLGTKQKFDDAFTFIFEKTKHGWVWAHAYQFDSDTATFIVECSQDTFDAFGFNNLTQTESINVCQDIFKNYLDDNKLMTNANHIRGSAWIKFPRVICEKWSHKNI
;
A
#
# COMPACT_ATOMS: atom_id res chain seq x y z
N MET A 1 27.83 -4.81 14.13
CA MET A 1 27.36 -4.06 12.95
C MET A 1 26.15 -3.23 13.39
N LYS A 2 26.10 -1.96 12.98
CA LYS A 2 24.99 -1.06 13.28
C LYS A 2 24.28 -0.66 11.99
N ILE A 3 22.97 -0.75 11.96
CA ILE A 3 22.15 -0.42 10.78
C ILE A 3 21.07 0.59 11.17
N ALA A 4 20.98 1.67 10.41
CA ALA A 4 19.87 2.60 10.47
C ALA A 4 18.93 2.37 9.27
N CYS A 5 17.64 2.13 9.53
CA CYS A 5 16.62 2.03 8.51
C CYS A 5 15.73 3.27 8.58
N ILE A 6 15.72 4.07 7.52
CA ILE A 6 14.93 5.30 7.41
C ILE A 6 13.60 4.94 6.75
N GLY A 7 12.52 5.00 7.53
CA GLY A 7 11.16 4.64 7.14
C GLY A 7 10.69 3.34 7.79
N GLY A 8 9.63 3.46 8.61
CA GLY A 8 8.96 2.37 9.33
C GLY A 8 7.76 1.78 8.59
N GLY A 9 7.73 1.88 7.26
CA GLY A 9 6.78 1.17 6.42
C GLY A 9 7.10 -0.33 6.33
N PRO A 10 6.22 -1.13 5.65
CA PRO A 10 6.41 -2.58 5.55
C PRO A 10 7.79 -3.00 5.03
N GLY A 11 8.34 -2.29 4.04
CA GLY A 11 9.66 -2.60 3.49
C GLY A 11 10.79 -2.42 4.51
N GLY A 12 10.81 -1.31 5.26
CA GLY A 12 11.83 -1.04 6.27
C GLY A 12 11.74 -1.97 7.47
N LEU A 13 10.52 -2.23 7.95
CA LEU A 13 10.30 -3.17 9.05
C LEU A 13 10.69 -4.60 8.67
N TYR A 14 10.28 -5.06 7.48
CA TYR A 14 10.57 -6.41 7.04
C TYR A 14 12.07 -6.63 6.76
N PHE A 15 12.75 -5.61 6.23
CA PHE A 15 14.21 -5.61 6.12
C PHE A 15 14.87 -5.78 7.52
N ALA A 16 14.42 -4.98 8.51
CA ALA A 16 14.95 -5.04 9.87
C ALA A 16 14.73 -6.42 10.52
N ILE A 17 13.53 -7.01 10.35
CA ILE A 17 13.20 -8.39 10.77
C ILE A 17 14.17 -9.37 10.12
N SER A 18 14.32 -9.33 8.80
CA SER A 18 15.16 -10.26 8.05
C SER A 18 16.63 -10.23 8.49
N ILE A 19 17.16 -9.02 8.72
CA ILE A 19 18.54 -8.88 9.23
C ILE A 19 18.70 -9.44 10.64
N LYS A 20 17.73 -9.20 11.53
CA LYS A 20 17.78 -9.73 12.90
C LYS A 20 17.68 -11.25 12.94
N LEU A 21 16.92 -11.87 12.05
CA LEU A 21 16.84 -13.32 11.92
C LEU A 21 18.16 -13.92 11.43
N GLN A 22 18.80 -13.30 10.44
CA GLN A 22 20.06 -13.80 9.88
C GLN A 22 21.27 -13.48 10.76
N LYS A 23 21.28 -12.34 11.44
CA LYS A 23 22.39 -11.83 12.26
C LYS A 23 21.86 -11.20 13.55
N PRO A 24 21.45 -12.02 14.55
CA PRO A 24 20.81 -11.53 15.78
C PRO A 24 21.62 -10.49 16.57
N SER A 25 22.96 -10.52 16.48
CA SER A 25 23.86 -9.57 17.15
C SER A 25 23.95 -8.19 16.48
N THR A 26 23.27 -7.98 15.35
CA THR A 26 23.25 -6.66 14.67
C THR A 26 22.38 -5.68 15.44
N ASP A 27 22.90 -4.47 15.68
CA ASP A 27 22.11 -3.37 16.22
C ASP A 27 21.33 -2.70 15.09
N VAL A 28 20.01 -2.78 15.15
CA VAL A 28 19.12 -2.23 14.11
C VAL A 28 18.19 -1.21 14.72
N ILE A 29 18.15 -0.01 14.15
CA ILE A 29 17.15 1.01 14.45
C ILE A 29 16.31 1.29 13.21
N VAL A 30 14.99 1.38 13.38
CA VAL A 30 14.04 1.88 12.38
C VAL A 30 13.53 3.22 12.84
N ILE A 31 13.64 4.23 11.97
CA ILE A 31 13.26 5.62 12.28
C ILE A 31 12.07 5.99 11.40
N GLU A 32 10.95 6.32 12.03
CA GLU A 32 9.68 6.63 11.36
C GLU A 32 9.15 8.00 11.82
N ARG A 33 8.76 8.83 10.87
CA ARG A 33 8.22 10.18 11.15
C ARG A 33 6.81 10.18 11.72
N ASN A 34 6.02 9.16 11.39
CA ASN A 34 4.64 9.04 11.84
C ASN A 34 4.54 8.33 13.19
N LYS A 35 3.35 8.32 13.77
CA LYS A 35 3.03 7.55 14.99
C LYS A 35 3.00 6.04 14.68
N PRO A 36 3.13 5.19 15.71
CA PRO A 36 2.92 3.75 15.54
C PRO A 36 1.58 3.45 14.87
N ALA A 37 1.59 2.51 13.94
CA ALA A 37 0.40 2.08 13.21
C ALA A 37 -0.30 3.16 12.35
N ASP A 38 0.27 4.36 12.21
CA ASP A 38 -0.22 5.34 11.24
C ASP A 38 0.06 4.85 9.81
N THR A 39 -0.99 4.75 9.01
CA THR A 39 -0.90 4.36 7.61
C THR A 39 -2.00 5.05 6.81
N PHE A 40 -1.97 4.93 5.50
CA PHE A 40 -2.99 5.43 4.59
C PHE A 40 -3.60 4.26 3.79
N GLY A 41 -4.78 4.49 3.21
CA GLY A 41 -5.50 3.46 2.46
C GLY A 41 -6.24 2.47 3.37
N TRP A 42 -6.69 1.38 2.81
CA TRP A 42 -7.56 0.40 3.46
C TRP A 42 -6.86 -0.95 3.60
N GLY A 43 -7.07 -1.85 2.69
CA GLY A 43 -6.41 -3.14 2.65
C GLY A 43 -5.32 -3.20 1.58
N VAL A 44 -4.50 -4.20 1.65
CA VAL A 44 -3.53 -4.58 0.60
C VAL A 44 -3.76 -6.03 0.22
N VAL A 45 -3.42 -6.36 -1.02
CA VAL A 45 -3.49 -7.73 -1.54
C VAL A 45 -2.08 -8.33 -1.54
N LEU A 46 -1.98 -9.57 -1.10
CA LEU A 46 -0.78 -10.40 -1.21
C LEU A 46 -1.14 -11.64 -2.02
N SER A 47 -0.21 -12.12 -2.85
CA SER A 47 -0.32 -13.40 -3.55
C SER A 47 0.19 -14.55 -2.66
N ASP A 48 -0.20 -15.77 -2.98
CA ASP A 48 0.33 -16.98 -2.34
C ASP A 48 1.85 -17.03 -2.41
N GLU A 49 2.44 -16.67 -3.54
CA GLU A 49 3.90 -16.60 -3.70
C GLU A 49 4.54 -15.61 -2.71
N THR A 50 3.90 -14.48 -2.46
CA THR A 50 4.37 -13.51 -1.46
C THR A 50 4.32 -14.12 -0.05
N LEU A 51 3.22 -14.80 0.29
CA LEU A 51 3.06 -15.47 1.58
C LEU A 51 4.09 -16.60 1.77
N ASP A 52 4.35 -17.39 0.73
CA ASP A 52 5.37 -18.45 0.76
C ASP A 52 6.77 -17.89 0.97
N ASN A 53 7.09 -16.75 0.36
CA ASN A 53 8.37 -16.08 0.58
C ASN A 53 8.49 -15.48 1.98
N LEU A 54 7.38 -14.94 2.53
CA LEU A 54 7.34 -14.50 3.92
C LEU A 54 7.57 -15.67 4.87
N GLU A 55 6.91 -16.81 4.65
CA GLU A 55 7.05 -18.01 5.47
C GLU A 55 8.46 -18.60 5.46
N LYS A 56 9.10 -18.67 4.29
CA LYS A 56 10.49 -19.12 4.17
C LYS A 56 11.48 -18.24 4.95
N ASN A 57 11.20 -16.94 5.05
CA ASN A 57 12.08 -16.01 5.75
C ASN A 57 11.73 -15.88 7.25
N ASP A 58 10.43 -15.76 7.59
CA ASP A 58 9.94 -15.65 8.97
C ASP A 58 8.53 -16.26 9.08
N SER A 59 8.46 -17.53 9.47
CA SER A 59 7.19 -18.25 9.64
C SER A 59 6.25 -17.59 10.66
N ILE A 60 6.80 -16.91 11.68
CA ILE A 60 6.01 -16.24 12.72
C ILE A 60 5.25 -15.05 12.14
N SER A 61 5.92 -14.21 11.35
CA SER A 61 5.23 -13.11 10.64
C SER A 61 4.19 -13.64 9.66
N ALA A 62 4.52 -14.71 8.92
CA ALA A 62 3.60 -15.30 7.94
C ALA A 62 2.35 -15.87 8.60
N GLU A 63 2.48 -16.57 9.73
CA GLU A 63 1.37 -17.12 10.50
C GLU A 63 0.48 -15.99 11.07
N SER A 64 1.10 -14.94 11.62
CA SER A 64 0.38 -13.78 12.14
C SER A 64 -0.41 -13.07 11.03
N ILE A 65 0.16 -12.96 9.82
CA ILE A 65 -0.53 -12.41 8.65
C ILE A 65 -1.69 -13.33 8.24
N ARG A 66 -1.47 -14.65 8.13
CA ARG A 66 -2.51 -15.63 7.77
C ARG A 66 -3.69 -15.63 8.75
N SER A 67 -3.44 -15.42 10.02
CA SER A 67 -4.48 -15.36 11.05
C SER A 67 -5.36 -14.11 10.99
N ASN A 68 -4.96 -13.11 10.18
CA ASN A 68 -5.60 -11.79 10.11
C ASN A 68 -5.98 -11.37 8.69
N PHE A 69 -5.99 -12.27 7.72
CA PHE A 69 -6.37 -11.92 6.35
C PHE A 69 -7.72 -12.50 5.92
N ALA A 70 -8.31 -11.94 4.86
CA ALA A 70 -9.36 -12.55 4.08
C ALA A 70 -8.72 -13.24 2.86
N TYR A 71 -9.03 -14.52 2.62
CA TYR A 71 -8.51 -15.31 1.49
C TYR A 71 -9.56 -15.48 0.40
N TRP A 72 -9.15 -15.45 -0.85
CA TRP A 72 -9.96 -15.81 -2.01
C TRP A 72 -9.11 -16.37 -3.14
N ASP A 73 -9.71 -17.27 -3.92
CA ASP A 73 -9.04 -17.95 -5.02
C ASP A 73 -9.47 -17.42 -6.40
N ASP A 74 -10.49 -16.59 -6.41
CA ASP A 74 -11.17 -16.18 -7.62
C ASP A 74 -10.86 -14.73 -8.02
N ILE A 75 -10.92 -14.50 -9.34
CA ILE A 75 -11.05 -13.18 -9.93
C ILE A 75 -12.42 -13.09 -10.58
N ALA A 76 -13.21 -12.08 -10.24
CA ALA A 76 -14.47 -11.75 -10.87
C ALA A 76 -14.35 -10.48 -11.71
N LEU A 77 -14.88 -10.51 -12.94
CA LEU A 77 -14.87 -9.38 -13.85
C LEU A 77 -16.31 -9.07 -14.28
N HIS A 78 -16.74 -7.84 -13.99
CA HIS A 78 -18.03 -7.30 -14.43
C HIS A 78 -17.82 -6.35 -15.59
N HIS A 79 -18.42 -6.66 -16.76
CA HIS A 79 -18.31 -5.84 -17.96
C HIS A 79 -19.60 -5.94 -18.79
N LYS A 80 -20.22 -4.80 -19.09
CA LYS A 80 -21.46 -4.71 -19.90
C LYS A 80 -22.57 -5.65 -19.42
N GLY A 81 -22.82 -5.67 -18.11
CA GLY A 81 -23.85 -6.51 -17.48
C GLY A 81 -23.52 -8.01 -17.43
N LYS A 82 -22.36 -8.44 -17.88
CA LYS A 82 -21.87 -9.82 -17.79
C LYS A 82 -20.90 -9.96 -16.63
N LYS A 83 -20.96 -11.09 -15.93
CA LYS A 83 -19.99 -11.50 -14.93
C LYS A 83 -19.20 -12.69 -15.46
N LEU A 84 -17.88 -12.55 -15.50
CA LEU A 84 -16.93 -13.61 -15.80
C LEU A 84 -16.17 -13.94 -14.51
N LYS A 85 -15.85 -15.22 -14.29
CA LYS A 85 -15.10 -15.67 -13.12
C LYS A 85 -13.97 -16.59 -13.57
N SER A 86 -12.80 -16.41 -12.96
CA SER A 86 -11.62 -17.25 -13.12
C SER A 86 -11.16 -17.69 -11.74
N THR A 87 -10.73 -18.93 -11.60
CA THR A 87 -10.32 -19.54 -10.33
C THR A 87 -8.86 -19.98 -10.35
N GLY A 88 -8.29 -20.33 -9.19
CA GLY A 88 -6.91 -20.82 -9.09
C GLY A 88 -5.85 -19.73 -9.05
N HIS A 89 -6.17 -18.57 -8.49
CA HIS A 89 -5.24 -17.43 -8.46
C HIS A 89 -4.53 -17.23 -7.11
N GLY A 90 -5.13 -17.62 -6.00
CA GLY A 90 -4.56 -17.55 -4.66
C GLY A 90 -4.16 -16.14 -4.22
N PHE A 91 -5.11 -15.41 -3.61
CA PHE A 91 -4.88 -14.09 -3.06
C PHE A 91 -5.37 -13.97 -1.63
N CYS A 92 -4.76 -13.06 -0.87
CA CYS A 92 -5.33 -12.62 0.39
C CYS A 92 -5.34 -11.10 0.51
N GLY A 93 -6.31 -10.58 1.24
CA GLY A 93 -6.40 -9.18 1.63
C GLY A 93 -6.19 -9.03 3.12
N ILE A 94 -5.35 -8.07 3.51
CA ILE A 94 -5.13 -7.72 4.91
C ILE A 94 -5.21 -6.19 5.08
N GLY A 95 -5.77 -5.74 6.20
CA GLY A 95 -5.76 -4.32 6.55
C GLY A 95 -4.33 -3.78 6.64
N ARG A 96 -4.04 -2.65 5.98
CA ARG A 96 -2.69 -2.04 6.04
C ARG A 96 -2.23 -1.76 7.47
N LYS A 97 -3.14 -1.31 8.33
CA LYS A 97 -2.84 -1.06 9.74
C LYS A 97 -2.48 -2.36 10.46
N THR A 98 -3.25 -3.42 10.24
CA THR A 98 -3.01 -4.75 10.83
C THR A 98 -1.64 -5.29 10.41
N LEU A 99 -1.33 -5.25 9.11
CA LEU A 99 -0.03 -5.65 8.60
C LEU A 99 1.11 -4.86 9.26
N LEU A 100 0.95 -3.54 9.38
CA LEU A 100 1.97 -2.69 9.98
C LEU A 100 2.19 -3.02 11.46
N VAL A 101 1.11 -3.26 12.23
CA VAL A 101 1.19 -3.66 13.64
C VAL A 101 1.91 -4.98 13.80
N ILE A 102 1.55 -6.01 13.01
CA ILE A 102 2.22 -7.32 13.02
C ILE A 102 3.73 -7.16 12.81
N LEU A 103 4.14 -6.41 11.80
CA LEU A 103 5.56 -6.21 11.51
C LEU A 103 6.28 -5.39 12.60
N GLN A 104 5.61 -4.41 13.21
CA GLN A 104 6.18 -3.63 14.31
C GLN A 104 6.37 -4.49 15.58
N GLU A 105 5.40 -5.33 15.91
CA GLU A 105 5.49 -6.24 17.05
C GLU A 105 6.61 -7.25 16.82
N ARG A 106 6.65 -7.86 15.67
CA ARG A 106 7.72 -8.81 15.32
C ARG A 106 9.12 -8.20 15.36
N ALA A 107 9.27 -6.98 14.84
CA ALA A 107 10.54 -6.26 14.89
C ALA A 107 10.98 -6.00 16.34
N ARG A 108 10.07 -5.62 17.25
CA ARG A 108 10.37 -5.44 18.69
C ARG A 108 10.78 -6.74 19.36
N GLU A 109 10.08 -7.84 19.11
CA GLU A 109 10.41 -9.17 19.64
C GLU A 109 11.85 -9.58 19.28
N LEU A 110 12.30 -9.24 18.07
CA LEU A 110 13.65 -9.50 17.59
C LEU A 110 14.70 -8.50 18.11
N GLY A 111 14.28 -7.50 18.92
CA GLY A 111 15.17 -6.50 19.48
C GLY A 111 15.55 -5.37 18.50
N VAL A 112 14.71 -5.09 17.51
CA VAL A 112 14.83 -3.89 16.67
C VAL A 112 14.38 -2.67 17.48
N GLN A 113 15.17 -1.59 17.47
CA GLN A 113 14.77 -0.31 18.05
C GLN A 113 13.82 0.41 17.08
N LEU A 114 12.60 0.73 17.52
CA LEU A 114 11.63 1.49 16.73
C LEU A 114 11.52 2.91 17.30
N LYS A 115 11.92 3.90 16.51
CA LYS A 115 11.85 5.32 16.87
C LYS A 115 10.81 6.00 16.00
N PHE A 116 9.64 6.23 16.57
CA PHE A 116 8.53 6.93 15.92
C PHE A 116 8.58 8.45 16.15
N GLU A 117 7.71 9.18 15.44
CA GLU A 117 7.58 10.63 15.49
C GLU A 117 8.94 11.34 15.33
N SER A 118 9.79 10.75 14.48
CA SER A 118 11.17 11.18 14.25
C SER A 118 11.44 11.30 12.76
N GLU A 119 11.36 12.53 12.27
CA GLU A 119 11.64 12.81 10.88
C GLU A 119 13.16 12.90 10.64
N VAL A 120 13.65 12.16 9.65
CA VAL A 120 15.04 12.23 9.21
C VAL A 120 15.18 13.37 8.21
N GLY A 121 16.11 14.29 8.48
CA GLY A 121 16.42 15.40 7.59
C GLY A 121 17.19 14.96 6.36
N SER A 122 18.30 14.27 6.59
CA SER A 122 19.19 13.71 5.57
C SER A 122 19.67 12.31 5.96
N ALA A 123 19.82 11.43 4.99
CA ALA A 123 20.45 10.14 5.21
C ALA A 123 21.93 10.27 5.59
N SER A 124 22.60 11.34 5.15
CA SER A 124 23.99 11.63 5.49
C SER A 124 24.23 11.80 7.00
N ASP A 125 23.22 12.21 7.76
CA ASP A 125 23.32 12.38 9.22
C ASP A 125 23.63 11.07 9.96
N TYR A 126 23.34 9.93 9.31
CA TYR A 126 23.50 8.59 9.86
C TYR A 126 24.72 7.83 9.32
N MET A 127 25.34 8.30 8.23
CA MET A 127 26.39 7.57 7.53
C MET A 127 27.68 7.35 8.35
N ASN A 128 27.96 8.26 9.29
CA ASN A 128 29.18 8.17 10.10
C ASN A 128 28.99 7.28 11.34
N ASP A 129 27.76 7.14 11.83
CA ASP A 129 27.44 6.42 13.08
C ASP A 129 26.96 4.99 12.83
N TYR A 130 26.61 4.66 11.59
CA TYR A 130 26.07 3.36 11.18
C TYR A 130 26.90 2.75 10.04
N ASP A 131 27.10 1.44 10.12
CA ASP A 131 27.81 0.68 9.08
C ASP A 131 26.99 0.63 7.76
N ILE A 132 25.65 0.61 7.87
CA ILE A 132 24.71 0.63 6.74
C ILE A 132 23.52 1.55 7.06
N VAL A 133 23.13 2.34 6.09
CA VAL A 133 21.91 3.18 6.11
C VAL A 133 20.95 2.65 5.04
N VAL A 134 19.77 2.18 5.42
CA VAL A 134 18.76 1.67 4.49
C VAL A 134 17.69 2.71 4.27
N ALA A 135 17.60 3.24 3.07
CA ALA A 135 16.57 4.20 2.69
C ALA A 135 15.28 3.47 2.29
N ALA A 136 14.35 3.32 3.24
CA ALA A 136 13.01 2.76 3.06
C ALA A 136 11.91 3.84 3.23
N ASP A 137 12.25 5.11 2.93
CA ASP A 137 11.45 6.30 3.14
C ASP A 137 10.36 6.53 2.06
N GLY A 138 10.15 5.52 1.21
CA GLY A 138 8.98 5.35 0.37
C GLY A 138 8.98 6.19 -0.91
N LEU A 139 7.77 6.40 -1.46
CA LEU A 139 7.59 7.04 -2.76
C LEU A 139 8.16 8.46 -2.83
N ASN A 140 7.99 9.24 -1.77
CA ASN A 140 8.49 10.62 -1.68
C ASN A 140 9.83 10.68 -0.94
N SER A 141 10.72 9.73 -1.24
CA SER A 141 12.02 9.58 -0.60
C SER A 141 12.85 10.86 -0.66
N LYS A 142 13.19 11.38 0.51
CA LYS A 142 14.13 12.48 0.65
C LYS A 142 15.55 12.04 0.29
N THR A 143 15.92 10.82 0.71
CA THR A 143 17.23 10.22 0.38
C THR A 143 17.42 10.10 -1.12
N ARG A 144 16.42 9.60 -1.86
CA ARG A 144 16.48 9.53 -3.32
C ARG A 144 16.65 10.90 -3.96
N SER A 145 15.97 11.91 -3.44
CA SER A 145 16.04 13.29 -3.95
C SER A 145 17.39 13.93 -3.63
N GLU A 146 17.93 13.71 -2.44
CA GLU A 146 19.24 14.22 -2.00
C GLU A 146 20.39 13.69 -2.89
N TYR A 147 20.33 12.41 -3.25
CA TYR A 147 21.33 11.74 -4.08
C TYR A 147 20.86 11.52 -5.53
N ALA A 148 20.01 12.39 -6.06
CA ALA A 148 19.41 12.24 -7.39
C ALA A 148 20.46 12.11 -8.51
N GLU A 149 21.56 12.87 -8.45
CA GLU A 149 22.66 12.81 -9.42
C GLU A 149 23.37 11.44 -9.45
N ILE A 150 23.30 10.70 -8.35
CA ILE A 150 23.94 9.39 -8.20
C ILE A 150 22.95 8.29 -8.54
N PHE A 151 21.74 8.33 -7.96
CA PHE A 151 20.72 7.31 -8.16
C PHE A 151 20.03 7.44 -9.51
N LYS A 152 20.06 8.64 -10.11
CA LYS A 152 19.42 8.97 -11.39
C LYS A 152 18.01 8.40 -11.52
N PRO A 153 17.08 8.86 -10.68
CA PRO A 153 15.72 8.37 -10.70
C PRO A 153 14.99 8.78 -11.98
N ASP A 154 14.45 7.80 -12.68
CA ASP A 154 13.43 7.99 -13.71
C ASP A 154 12.05 7.90 -13.04
N THR A 155 11.31 9.01 -13.06
CA THR A 155 9.97 9.09 -12.49
C THR A 155 8.95 9.36 -13.60
N ASP A 156 8.08 8.38 -13.85
CA ASP A 156 7.00 8.46 -14.83
C ASP A 156 5.65 8.47 -14.12
N LEU A 157 4.90 9.56 -14.27
CA LEU A 157 3.57 9.69 -13.72
C LEU A 157 2.55 8.97 -14.61
N ARG A 158 1.91 7.91 -14.08
CA ARG A 158 0.93 7.13 -14.83
C ARG A 158 -0.27 7.97 -15.24
N LYS A 159 -0.92 7.60 -16.36
CA LYS A 159 -1.95 8.41 -17.03
C LYS A 159 -3.30 8.39 -16.30
N CYS A 160 -3.62 7.29 -15.60
CA CYS A 160 -4.89 7.16 -14.92
C CYS A 160 -4.89 7.86 -13.56
N GLN A 161 -6.02 8.42 -13.21
CA GLN A 161 -6.34 8.89 -11.87
C GLN A 161 -7.00 7.76 -11.09
N PHE A 162 -6.72 7.65 -9.79
CA PHE A 162 -7.42 6.73 -8.92
C PHE A 162 -7.74 7.36 -7.57
N VAL A 163 -8.81 6.86 -6.93
CA VAL A 163 -9.16 7.17 -5.55
C VAL A 163 -9.35 5.89 -4.76
N TRP A 164 -8.81 5.85 -3.56
CA TRP A 164 -8.83 4.67 -2.69
C TRP A 164 -9.93 4.81 -1.65
N LEU A 165 -11.01 4.07 -1.84
CA LEU A 165 -12.20 4.05 -1.00
C LEU A 165 -12.33 2.71 -0.28
N GLY A 166 -13.24 2.65 0.70
CA GLY A 166 -13.69 1.43 1.34
C GLY A 166 -15.20 1.24 1.17
N THR A 167 -15.69 0.05 1.48
CA THR A 167 -17.13 -0.26 1.52
C THR A 167 -17.41 -1.43 2.45
N LYS A 168 -18.64 -1.54 2.94
CA LYS A 168 -19.16 -2.72 3.66
C LYS A 168 -19.68 -3.80 2.70
N GLN A 169 -19.72 -3.53 1.39
CA GLN A 169 -20.09 -4.52 0.39
C GLN A 169 -19.04 -5.62 0.31
N LYS A 170 -19.49 -6.86 0.40
CA LYS A 170 -18.69 -8.07 0.21
C LYS A 170 -18.84 -8.56 -1.23
N PHE A 171 -17.73 -8.87 -1.89
CA PHE A 171 -17.68 -9.23 -3.30
C PHE A 171 -17.36 -10.72 -3.47
N ASP A 172 -18.35 -11.61 -3.30
CA ASP A 172 -18.35 -13.05 -3.65
C ASP A 172 -17.01 -13.79 -3.43
N ASP A 173 -16.27 -13.47 -2.38
CA ASP A 173 -14.94 -14.03 -2.08
C ASP A 173 -13.99 -14.04 -3.31
N ALA A 174 -13.95 -12.91 -4.00
CA ALA A 174 -13.16 -12.76 -5.22
C ALA A 174 -12.48 -11.37 -5.27
N PHE A 175 -11.33 -11.32 -5.94
CA PHE A 175 -10.79 -10.03 -6.40
C PHE A 175 -11.65 -9.54 -7.56
N THR A 176 -12.47 -8.55 -7.32
CA THR A 176 -13.52 -8.12 -8.24
C THR A 176 -13.11 -6.89 -9.02
N PHE A 177 -13.22 -6.96 -10.34
CA PHE A 177 -13.02 -5.84 -11.27
C PHE A 177 -14.36 -5.48 -11.90
N ILE A 178 -14.72 -4.19 -11.88
CA ILE A 178 -15.96 -3.66 -12.40
C ILE A 178 -15.66 -2.60 -13.43
N PHE A 179 -16.14 -2.74 -14.66
CA PHE A 179 -15.94 -1.78 -15.74
C PHE A 179 -17.28 -1.18 -16.15
N GLU A 180 -17.44 0.15 -15.92
CA GLU A 180 -18.64 0.89 -16.27
C GLU A 180 -18.36 1.92 -17.36
N LYS A 181 -19.18 1.91 -18.41
CA LYS A 181 -19.14 2.90 -19.47
C LYS A 181 -20.15 4.02 -19.17
N THR A 182 -19.64 5.19 -18.86
CA THR A 182 -20.46 6.41 -18.63
C THR A 182 -20.53 7.27 -19.88
N LYS A 183 -21.34 8.33 -19.84
CA LYS A 183 -21.36 9.36 -20.90
C LYS A 183 -20.03 10.11 -21.04
N HIS A 184 -19.18 10.10 -20.00
CA HIS A 184 -17.90 10.80 -19.96
C HIS A 184 -16.70 9.89 -20.26
N GLY A 185 -16.90 8.58 -20.39
CA GLY A 185 -15.85 7.62 -20.66
C GLY A 185 -15.93 6.39 -19.75
N TRP A 186 -14.88 5.58 -19.75
CA TRP A 186 -14.79 4.42 -18.92
C TRP A 186 -14.31 4.77 -17.50
N VAL A 187 -15.01 4.20 -16.50
CA VAL A 187 -14.60 4.19 -15.11
C VAL A 187 -14.58 2.75 -14.66
N TRP A 188 -13.57 2.34 -13.91
CA TRP A 188 -13.50 0.98 -13.39
C TRP A 188 -13.17 0.97 -11.91
N ALA A 189 -13.50 -0.12 -11.24
CA ALA A 189 -13.20 -0.33 -9.85
C ALA A 189 -12.50 -1.68 -9.61
N HIS A 190 -11.61 -1.67 -8.62
CA HIS A 190 -11.02 -2.88 -8.04
C HIS A 190 -11.57 -3.03 -6.63
N ALA A 191 -12.18 -4.18 -6.33
CA ALA A 191 -12.75 -4.42 -5.02
C ALA A 191 -12.27 -5.76 -4.46
N TYR A 192 -11.86 -5.75 -3.19
CA TYR A 192 -11.43 -6.94 -2.47
C TYR A 192 -11.62 -6.76 -0.97
N GLN A 193 -12.06 -7.83 -0.32
CA GLN A 193 -12.22 -7.89 1.12
C GLN A 193 -10.84 -7.95 1.81
N PHE A 194 -10.68 -7.33 2.97
CA PHE A 194 -9.43 -7.38 3.72
C PHE A 194 -9.63 -7.66 5.23
N ASP A 195 -10.88 -7.65 5.67
CA ASP A 195 -11.30 -8.10 7.01
C ASP A 195 -12.72 -8.69 6.94
N SER A 196 -13.31 -9.06 8.08
CA SER A 196 -14.65 -9.67 8.15
C SER A 196 -15.76 -8.76 7.60
N ASP A 197 -15.58 -7.44 7.64
CA ASP A 197 -16.65 -6.46 7.45
C ASP A 197 -16.39 -5.44 6.34
N THR A 198 -15.17 -5.34 5.84
CA THR A 198 -14.76 -4.23 4.99
C THR A 198 -14.03 -4.72 3.76
N ALA A 199 -14.34 -4.11 2.63
CA ALA A 199 -13.61 -4.26 1.38
C ALA A 199 -12.95 -2.94 0.98
N THR A 200 -11.79 -3.04 0.36
CA THR A 200 -11.20 -1.96 -0.42
C THR A 200 -11.99 -1.78 -1.70
N PHE A 201 -12.19 -0.54 -2.11
CA PHE A 201 -12.86 -0.18 -3.36
C PHE A 201 -12.07 0.95 -4.04
N ILE A 202 -11.19 0.59 -4.96
CA ILE A 202 -10.36 1.55 -5.70
C ILE A 202 -11.08 1.91 -6.98
N VAL A 203 -11.37 3.20 -7.20
CA VAL A 203 -11.97 3.68 -8.43
C VAL A 203 -10.89 4.32 -9.29
N GLU A 204 -10.87 3.99 -10.57
CA GLU A 204 -9.92 4.52 -11.54
C GLU A 204 -10.61 5.00 -12.82
N CYS A 205 -10.01 5.98 -13.46
CA CYS A 205 -10.38 6.44 -14.80
C CYS A 205 -9.21 7.09 -15.53
N SER A 206 -9.33 7.25 -16.85
CA SER A 206 -8.37 8.04 -17.63
C SER A 206 -8.43 9.51 -17.24
N GLN A 207 -7.37 10.28 -17.56
CA GLN A 207 -7.35 11.73 -17.33
C GLN A 207 -8.52 12.43 -18.05
N ASP A 208 -8.78 12.07 -19.30
CA ASP A 208 -9.87 12.68 -20.08
C ASP A 208 -11.24 12.44 -19.44
N THR A 209 -11.47 11.23 -18.91
CA THR A 209 -12.71 10.90 -18.18
C THR A 209 -12.80 11.67 -16.87
N PHE A 210 -11.71 11.78 -16.14
CA PHE A 210 -11.60 12.54 -14.90
C PHE A 210 -11.96 14.02 -15.10
N ASP A 211 -11.38 14.63 -16.14
CA ASP A 211 -11.63 16.04 -16.51
C ASP A 211 -13.08 16.24 -16.98
N ALA A 212 -13.63 15.30 -17.76
CA ALA A 212 -15.02 15.37 -18.25
C ALA A 212 -16.06 15.25 -17.12
N PHE A 213 -15.74 14.55 -16.03
CA PHE A 213 -16.56 14.55 -14.81
C PHE A 213 -16.40 15.82 -13.97
N GLY A 214 -15.35 16.60 -14.20
CA GLY A 214 -15.03 17.78 -13.41
C GLY A 214 -14.55 17.47 -12.00
N PHE A 215 -13.99 16.30 -11.74
CA PHE A 215 -13.54 15.86 -10.42
C PHE A 215 -12.57 16.83 -9.73
N ASN A 216 -11.80 17.61 -10.51
CA ASN A 216 -10.92 18.66 -9.97
C ASN A 216 -11.68 19.76 -9.21
N ASN A 217 -12.97 19.97 -9.52
CA ASN A 217 -13.80 21.05 -8.98
C ASN A 217 -14.76 20.54 -7.89
N LEU A 218 -14.80 19.24 -7.65
CA LEU A 218 -15.65 18.61 -6.65
C LEU A 218 -14.96 18.54 -5.29
N THR A 219 -15.75 18.73 -4.25
CA THR A 219 -15.32 18.34 -2.89
C THR A 219 -15.13 16.81 -2.82
N GLN A 220 -14.41 16.35 -1.80
CA GLN A 220 -14.24 14.92 -1.58
C GLN A 220 -15.59 14.18 -1.50
N THR A 221 -16.54 14.72 -0.76
CA THR A 221 -17.88 14.12 -0.59
C THR A 221 -18.63 14.05 -1.93
N GLU A 222 -18.64 15.12 -2.70
CA GLU A 222 -19.29 15.12 -4.03
C GLU A 222 -18.64 14.11 -4.96
N SER A 223 -17.32 14.04 -4.97
CA SER A 223 -16.57 13.06 -5.76
C SER A 223 -16.91 11.61 -5.38
N ILE A 224 -17.01 11.32 -4.08
CA ILE A 224 -17.42 9.99 -3.59
C ILE A 224 -18.85 9.66 -4.00
N ASN A 225 -19.77 10.64 -3.94
CA ASN A 225 -21.15 10.45 -4.36
C ASN A 225 -21.26 10.15 -5.86
N VAL A 226 -20.45 10.79 -6.70
CA VAL A 226 -20.36 10.46 -8.14
C VAL A 226 -19.89 9.00 -8.32
N CYS A 227 -18.85 8.57 -7.62
CA CYS A 227 -18.39 7.17 -7.65
C CYS A 227 -19.49 6.21 -7.16
N GLN A 228 -20.18 6.57 -6.08
CA GLN A 228 -21.30 5.79 -5.54
C GLN A 228 -22.40 5.59 -6.59
N ASP A 229 -22.79 6.65 -7.31
CA ASP A 229 -23.83 6.60 -8.34
C ASP A 229 -23.42 5.73 -9.54
N ILE A 230 -22.15 5.80 -9.95
CA ILE A 230 -21.61 4.98 -11.04
C ILE A 230 -21.70 3.49 -10.69
N PHE A 231 -21.35 3.12 -9.45
CA PHE A 231 -21.23 1.72 -9.03
C PHE A 231 -22.39 1.21 -8.18
N LYS A 232 -23.49 1.98 -8.03
CA LYS A 232 -24.63 1.64 -7.14
C LYS A 232 -25.19 0.23 -7.34
N ASN A 233 -25.21 -0.28 -8.58
CA ASN A 233 -25.72 -1.62 -8.89
C ASN A 233 -24.85 -2.77 -8.36
N TYR A 234 -23.65 -2.49 -7.84
CA TYR A 234 -22.69 -3.44 -7.33
C TYR A 234 -22.45 -3.31 -5.82
N LEU A 235 -23.06 -2.31 -5.20
CA LEU A 235 -22.82 -1.97 -3.80
C LEU A 235 -23.90 -2.49 -2.84
N ASP A 236 -24.98 -3.07 -3.36
CA ASP A 236 -26.09 -3.66 -2.57
C ASP A 236 -26.51 -2.74 -1.40
N ASP A 237 -26.83 -1.47 -1.74
CA ASP A 237 -27.17 -0.39 -0.82
C ASP A 237 -26.06 0.04 0.16
N ASN A 238 -24.90 -0.61 0.14
CA ASN A 238 -23.75 -0.17 0.94
C ASN A 238 -23.15 1.12 0.35
N LYS A 239 -22.57 1.92 1.25
CA LYS A 239 -21.94 3.18 0.86
C LYS A 239 -20.44 3.02 0.63
N LEU A 240 -19.91 3.86 -0.25
CA LEU A 240 -18.48 4.08 -0.35
C LEU A 240 -18.02 4.97 0.81
N MET A 241 -16.92 4.59 1.44
CA MET A 241 -16.36 5.23 2.62
C MET A 241 -15.01 5.84 2.32
N THR A 242 -14.70 6.94 3.01
CA THR A 242 -13.38 7.57 2.99
C THR A 242 -12.62 7.32 4.29
N ASN A 243 -11.31 7.26 4.21
CA ASN A 243 -10.40 7.31 5.35
C ASN A 243 -10.08 8.77 5.71
N ALA A 244 -11.10 9.55 6.08
CA ALA A 244 -10.97 10.99 6.34
C ALA A 244 -9.92 11.35 7.42
N ASN A 245 -9.58 10.41 8.31
CA ASN A 245 -8.60 10.58 9.38
C ASN A 245 -7.15 10.27 8.96
N HIS A 246 -6.91 9.94 7.71
CA HIS A 246 -5.59 9.66 7.18
C HIS A 246 -4.93 10.88 6.54
N ILE A 247 -3.59 10.88 6.57
CA ILE A 247 -2.68 11.92 6.07
C ILE A 247 -3.02 12.38 4.63
N ARG A 248 -3.67 11.55 3.82
CA ARG A 248 -4.04 11.85 2.42
C ARG A 248 -5.53 11.82 2.16
N GLY A 249 -6.34 11.30 3.08
CA GLY A 249 -7.76 11.07 2.82
C GLY A 249 -8.01 10.23 1.55
N SER A 250 -9.23 10.29 1.03
CA SER A 250 -9.58 9.70 -0.27
C SER A 250 -9.45 10.76 -1.37
N ALA A 251 -8.22 11.20 -1.64
CA ALA A 251 -7.93 12.11 -2.74
C ALA A 251 -7.66 11.35 -4.04
N TRP A 252 -8.07 11.92 -5.17
CA TRP A 252 -7.66 11.44 -6.47
C TRP A 252 -6.17 11.69 -6.68
N ILE A 253 -5.43 10.66 -7.05
CA ILE A 253 -3.99 10.72 -7.29
C ILE A 253 -3.60 9.88 -8.51
N LYS A 254 -2.40 10.12 -9.03
CA LYS A 254 -1.78 9.27 -10.05
C LYS A 254 -0.68 8.44 -9.42
N PHE A 255 -0.49 7.22 -9.92
CA PHE A 255 0.67 6.41 -9.55
C PHE A 255 1.92 6.92 -10.25
N PRO A 256 2.96 7.31 -9.54
CA PRO A 256 4.29 7.46 -10.11
C PRO A 256 5.00 6.10 -10.15
N ARG A 257 5.59 5.80 -11.30
CA ARG A 257 6.60 4.76 -11.42
C ARG A 257 7.95 5.39 -11.13
N VAL A 258 8.73 4.78 -10.28
CA VAL A 258 10.09 5.23 -9.95
C VAL A 258 11.07 4.09 -10.22
N ILE A 259 12.07 4.35 -11.04
CA ILE A 259 13.19 3.44 -11.32
C ILE A 259 14.48 4.24 -11.11
N CYS A 260 15.44 3.67 -10.39
CA CYS A 260 16.76 4.27 -10.22
C CYS A 260 17.79 3.47 -11.03
N GLU A 261 18.75 4.15 -11.68
CA GLU A 261 19.88 3.47 -12.33
C GLU A 261 20.81 2.83 -11.30
N LYS A 262 20.93 3.43 -10.12
CA LYS A 262 21.70 2.91 -8.99
C LYS A 262 20.84 2.86 -7.72
N TRP A 263 21.10 1.86 -6.90
CA TRP A 263 20.38 1.62 -5.66
C TRP A 263 21.25 1.68 -4.40
N SER A 264 22.48 2.09 -4.57
CA SER A 264 23.43 2.25 -3.45
C SER A 264 24.41 3.37 -3.70
N HIS A 265 24.86 4.01 -2.62
CA HIS A 265 25.92 5.01 -2.59
C HIS A 265 26.66 4.95 -1.27
N LYS A 266 27.98 4.66 -1.29
CA LYS A 266 28.77 4.40 -0.08
C LYS A 266 28.08 3.33 0.77
N ASN A 267 27.68 3.68 2.01
CA ASN A 267 26.98 2.81 2.93
C ASN A 267 25.43 3.02 2.98
N ILE A 268 24.89 3.79 1.99
CA ILE A 268 23.45 3.91 1.79
C ILE A 268 22.98 2.87 0.77
#